data_b1d03769344abaf9e19eb8d5eded8e30
#
_entry.id   b1d03769344abaf9e19eb8d5eded8e30
#
_cell.length_a   1.000
_cell.length_b   1.000
_cell.length_c   1.000
_cell.angle_alpha   90.00
_cell.angle_beta   90.00
_cell.angle_gamma   90.00
#
_symmetry.space_group_name_H-M   'P 1'
#
loop_
_entity.id
_entity.type
_entity.pdbx_description
1 polymer ?
#
loop_
_entity_poly.entity_id
_entity_poly.type
_entity_poly.pdbx_seq_one_letter_code
_entity_poly.pdbx_strand_id
1 'polypeptide(L)'
;MGKDKILDASHQKKVKSLELRVKSFKIIFYLIAFSLLTSCSLPRIIILEDPLTPEEHINLGVAYEKKGELDNALKEYKEASKKLPSAYLYMGNIYFQKNELAEVEYYYKKAIKKAPENADAYNNLAWLYYTKKENLDEAEALALKAIELNPAKKDLYQDTLEKIRELKNKV
;
A
#
# COMPACT_ATOMS: atom_id res chain seq x y z
N MET A 1 -0.31 29.06 -2.45
CA MET A 1 0.91 28.53 -3.10
C MET A 1 2.07 28.20 -2.13
N GLY A 2 2.04 28.57 -0.87
CA GLY A 2 3.15 28.33 0.08
C GLY A 2 3.01 27.06 0.96
N LYS A 3 1.81 26.63 1.30
CA LYS A 3 1.58 25.53 2.23
C LYS A 3 1.94 24.14 1.66
N ASP A 4 1.67 23.92 0.38
CA ASP A 4 1.95 22.63 -0.27
C ASP A 4 3.45 22.35 -0.42
N LYS A 5 4.26 23.40 -0.66
CA LYS A 5 5.73 23.27 -0.70
C LYS A 5 6.36 22.95 0.66
N ILE A 6 5.78 23.46 1.74
CA ILE A 6 6.29 23.21 3.11
C ILE A 6 5.95 21.80 3.56
N LEU A 7 4.74 21.30 3.23
CA LEU A 7 4.32 19.93 3.49
C LEU A 7 5.19 18.92 2.71
N ASP A 8 5.51 19.21 1.45
CA ASP A 8 6.37 18.35 0.63
C ASP A 8 7.81 18.29 1.18
N ALA A 9 8.39 19.44 1.56
CA ALA A 9 9.74 19.50 2.13
C ALA A 9 9.85 18.73 3.47
N SER A 10 8.83 18.82 4.33
CA SER A 10 8.77 18.09 5.59
C SER A 10 8.67 16.58 5.34
N HIS A 11 7.84 16.17 4.39
CA HIS A 11 7.67 14.78 4.01
C HIS A 11 8.95 14.19 3.41
N GLN A 12 9.59 14.90 2.50
CA GLN A 12 10.88 14.53 1.90
C GLN A 12 11.99 14.39 2.95
N LYS A 13 12.02 15.27 3.93
CA LYS A 13 12.98 15.20 5.04
C LYS A 13 12.74 13.96 5.92
N LYS A 14 11.49 13.60 6.18
CA LYS A 14 11.12 12.40 6.94
C LYS A 14 11.52 11.12 6.18
N VAL A 15 11.22 11.04 4.88
CA VAL A 15 11.60 9.92 4.03
C VAL A 15 13.12 9.73 4.00
N LYS A 16 13.88 10.81 3.76
CA LYS A 16 15.35 10.76 3.77
C LYS A 16 15.91 10.29 5.10
N SER A 17 15.28 10.67 6.20
CA SER A 17 15.64 10.22 7.56
C SER A 17 15.41 8.70 7.72
N LEU A 18 14.28 8.17 7.22
CA LEU A 18 13.98 6.73 7.24
C LEU A 18 14.96 5.93 6.38
N GLU A 19 15.26 6.40 5.17
CA GLU A 19 16.28 5.77 4.30
C GLU A 19 17.66 5.71 4.97
N LEU A 20 18.05 6.79 5.65
CA LEU A 20 19.32 6.82 6.40
C LEU A 20 19.33 5.83 7.57
N ARG A 21 18.22 5.69 8.30
CA ARG A 21 18.10 4.71 9.38
C ARG A 21 18.26 3.28 8.85
N VAL A 22 17.59 2.93 7.75
CA VAL A 22 17.70 1.61 7.12
C VAL A 22 19.15 1.35 6.64
N LYS A 23 19.79 2.33 5.99
CA LYS A 23 21.18 2.20 5.54
C LYS A 23 22.16 2.02 6.73
N SER A 24 22.02 2.84 7.76
CA SER A 24 22.86 2.74 8.97
C SER A 24 22.70 1.38 9.65
N PHE A 25 21.47 0.86 9.73
CA PHE A 25 21.19 -0.44 10.30
C PHE A 25 21.86 -1.59 9.52
N LYS A 26 21.83 -1.53 8.19
CA LYS A 26 22.54 -2.50 7.33
C LYS A 26 24.05 -2.45 7.55
N ILE A 27 24.63 -1.25 7.65
CA ILE A 27 26.07 -1.10 7.90
C ILE A 27 26.45 -1.69 9.25
N ILE A 28 25.71 -1.41 10.31
CA ILE A 28 25.93 -1.96 11.65
C ILE A 28 25.85 -3.49 11.62
N PHE A 29 24.88 -4.05 10.88
CA PHE A 29 24.77 -5.50 10.70
C PHE A 29 26.01 -6.11 10.05
N TYR A 30 26.54 -5.49 8.97
CA TYR A 30 27.77 -5.97 8.32
C TYR A 30 28.99 -5.85 9.22
N LEU A 31 29.09 -4.79 10.03
CA LEU A 31 30.20 -4.62 10.98
C LEU A 31 30.16 -5.67 12.10
N ILE A 32 28.98 -5.98 12.63
CA ILE A 32 28.80 -7.03 13.64
C ILE A 32 29.09 -8.41 13.03
N ALA A 33 28.61 -8.68 11.82
CA ALA A 33 28.89 -9.94 11.12
C ALA A 33 30.39 -10.12 10.86
N PHE A 34 31.08 -9.04 10.50
CA PHE A 34 32.54 -9.07 10.27
C PHE A 34 33.36 -9.28 11.55
N SER A 35 32.95 -8.68 12.68
CA SER A 35 33.61 -8.87 13.98
C SER A 35 33.43 -10.28 14.55
N LEU A 36 32.38 -11.01 14.17
CA LEU A 36 32.11 -12.38 14.61
C LEU A 36 32.94 -13.44 13.86
N LEU A 37 33.52 -13.10 12.69
CA LEU A 37 34.40 -13.99 11.94
C LEU A 37 35.78 -14.22 12.61
N THR A 38 36.11 -13.43 13.60
CA THR A 38 37.41 -13.48 14.31
C THR A 38 37.33 -14.20 15.68
N SER A 39 36.16 -14.58 16.14
CA SER A 39 35.96 -15.26 17.42
C SER A 39 35.35 -16.66 17.20
N CYS A 40 36.03 -17.67 17.67
CA CYS A 40 35.68 -19.10 17.53
C CYS A 40 34.49 -19.54 18.39
N SER A 41 33.57 -18.64 18.73
CA SER A 41 32.29 -18.95 19.37
C SER A 41 31.17 -18.85 18.34
N LEU A 42 30.32 -19.88 18.23
CA LEU A 42 29.14 -19.89 17.37
C LEU A 42 28.36 -18.58 17.53
N PRO A 43 28.17 -17.81 16.45
CA PRO A 43 27.46 -16.56 16.55
C PRO A 43 26.03 -16.84 16.99
N ARG A 44 25.60 -16.26 18.12
CA ARG A 44 24.17 -16.14 18.43
C ARG A 44 23.55 -15.38 17.26
N ILE A 45 22.63 -16.02 16.52
CA ILE A 45 21.87 -15.34 15.48
C ILE A 45 21.03 -14.28 16.19
N ILE A 46 21.49 -13.04 16.18
CA ILE A 46 20.69 -11.91 16.62
C ILE A 46 19.74 -11.65 15.47
N ILE A 47 18.47 -12.04 15.61
CA ILE A 47 17.40 -11.60 14.71
C ILE A 47 17.23 -10.12 15.01
N LEU A 48 17.83 -9.28 14.17
CA LEU A 48 17.61 -7.86 14.23
C LEU A 48 16.20 -7.57 13.72
N GLU A 49 15.36 -7.10 14.62
CA GLU A 49 14.02 -6.64 14.24
C GLU A 49 14.15 -5.48 13.26
N ASP A 50 13.18 -5.39 12.35
CA ASP A 50 13.11 -4.27 11.42
C ASP A 50 12.94 -2.97 12.24
N PRO A 51 13.81 -1.93 12.02
CA PRO A 51 13.75 -0.71 12.81
C PRO A 51 12.54 0.17 12.46
N LEU A 52 11.81 -0.14 11.39
CA LEU A 52 10.65 0.62 10.96
C LEU A 52 9.35 0.03 11.52
N THR A 53 8.45 0.90 11.91
CA THR A 53 7.08 0.53 12.23
C THR A 53 6.30 0.22 10.94
N PRO A 54 5.18 -0.50 11.00
CA PRO A 54 4.34 -0.73 9.82
C PRO A 54 3.89 0.56 9.13
N GLU A 55 3.61 1.61 9.90
CA GLU A 55 3.23 2.92 9.38
C GLU A 55 4.41 3.63 8.70
N GLU A 56 5.61 3.49 9.21
CA GLU A 56 6.83 4.01 8.57
C GLU A 56 7.10 3.28 7.26
N HIS A 57 6.86 1.97 7.17
CA HIS A 57 6.89 1.22 5.91
C HIS A 57 5.86 1.74 4.90
N ILE A 58 4.61 2.02 5.31
CA ILE A 58 3.62 2.65 4.42
C ILE A 58 4.14 4.00 3.92
N ASN A 59 4.64 4.86 4.81
CA ASN A 59 5.15 6.18 4.42
C ASN A 59 6.32 6.10 3.43
N LEU A 60 7.22 5.14 3.63
CA LEU A 60 8.35 4.90 2.74
C LEU A 60 7.88 4.33 1.39
N GLY A 61 6.95 3.39 1.41
CA GLY A 61 6.31 2.87 0.21
C GLY A 61 5.65 3.96 -0.63
N VAL A 62 4.86 4.85 -0.01
CA VAL A 62 4.26 6.02 -0.69
C VAL A 62 5.33 6.94 -1.28
N ALA A 63 6.47 7.10 -0.62
CA ALA A 63 7.55 7.91 -1.17
C ALA A 63 8.21 7.27 -2.39
N TYR A 64 8.40 5.95 -2.40
CA TYR A 64 8.87 5.20 -3.58
C TYR A 64 7.84 5.25 -4.71
N GLU A 65 6.56 5.09 -4.42
CA GLU A 65 5.48 5.22 -5.40
C GLU A 65 5.50 6.57 -6.10
N LYS A 66 5.62 7.68 -5.35
CA LYS A 66 5.75 9.04 -5.92
C LYS A 66 6.97 9.23 -6.81
N LYS A 67 8.03 8.44 -6.61
CA LYS A 67 9.23 8.44 -7.48
C LYS A 67 9.09 7.50 -8.68
N GLY A 68 7.99 6.75 -8.79
CA GLY A 68 7.80 5.71 -9.79
C GLY A 68 8.58 4.41 -9.51
N GLU A 69 9.18 4.27 -8.32
CA GLU A 69 9.94 3.10 -7.90
C GLU A 69 8.98 2.01 -7.35
N LEU A 70 8.10 1.50 -8.22
CA LEU A 70 6.96 0.66 -7.82
C LEU A 70 7.38 -0.64 -7.11
N ASP A 71 8.47 -1.26 -7.52
CA ASP A 71 8.95 -2.50 -6.89
C ASP A 71 9.51 -2.25 -5.48
N ASN A 72 10.14 -1.09 -5.25
CA ASN A 72 10.56 -0.67 -3.92
C ASN A 72 9.33 -0.38 -3.04
N ALA A 73 8.31 0.29 -3.59
CA ALA A 73 7.05 0.53 -2.89
C ALA A 73 6.38 -0.78 -2.47
N LEU A 74 6.26 -1.77 -3.37
CA LEU A 74 5.71 -3.09 -3.07
C LEU A 74 6.46 -3.79 -1.94
N LYS A 75 7.78 -3.68 -1.92
CA LYS A 75 8.59 -4.28 -0.85
C LYS A 75 8.23 -3.69 0.52
N GLU A 76 8.13 -2.37 0.60
CA GLU A 76 7.78 -1.69 1.85
C GLU A 76 6.34 -2.00 2.29
N TYR A 77 5.38 -1.99 1.35
CA TYR A 77 3.99 -2.38 1.65
C TYR A 77 3.88 -3.84 2.09
N LYS A 78 4.71 -4.74 1.55
CA LYS A 78 4.77 -6.13 1.99
C LYS A 78 5.26 -6.26 3.43
N GLU A 79 6.28 -5.50 3.83
CA GLU A 79 6.74 -5.45 5.23
C GLU A 79 5.62 -4.91 6.14
N ALA A 80 4.99 -3.79 5.78
CA ALA A 80 3.86 -3.23 6.52
C ALA A 80 2.72 -4.24 6.69
N SER A 81 2.42 -5.03 5.64
CA SER A 81 1.29 -5.97 5.62
C SER A 81 1.37 -7.10 6.65
N LYS A 82 2.54 -7.32 7.24
CA LYS A 82 2.73 -8.31 8.31
C LYS A 82 1.93 -7.95 9.57
N LYS A 83 1.74 -6.64 9.82
CA LYS A 83 1.05 -6.13 11.01
C LYS A 83 -0.08 -5.16 10.69
N LEU A 84 -0.11 -4.55 9.50
CA LEU A 84 -1.06 -3.53 9.10
C LEU A 84 -1.86 -3.98 7.86
N PRO A 85 -3.11 -4.45 8.01
CA PRO A 85 -3.93 -4.96 6.90
C PRO A 85 -4.20 -3.95 5.78
N SER A 86 -4.25 -2.64 6.09
CA SER A 86 -4.42 -1.59 5.07
C SER A 86 -3.32 -1.57 4.01
N ALA A 87 -2.16 -2.15 4.28
CA ALA A 87 -1.07 -2.28 3.32
C ALA A 87 -1.47 -3.07 2.05
N TYR A 88 -2.42 -4.01 2.17
CA TYR A 88 -2.93 -4.75 1.00
C TYR A 88 -3.63 -3.84 -0.01
N LEU A 89 -4.31 -2.78 0.43
CA LEU A 89 -4.89 -1.79 -0.47
C LEU A 89 -3.80 -1.09 -1.29
N TYR A 90 -2.73 -0.65 -0.65
CA TYR A 90 -1.60 -0.01 -1.33
C TYR A 90 -0.92 -0.95 -2.34
N MET A 91 -0.75 -2.23 -1.99
CA MET A 91 -0.22 -3.23 -2.93
C MET A 91 -1.14 -3.38 -4.15
N GLY A 92 -2.45 -3.45 -3.97
CA GLY A 92 -3.42 -3.47 -5.05
C GLY A 92 -3.31 -2.24 -5.96
N ASN A 93 -3.13 -1.05 -5.39
CA ASN A 93 -2.94 0.19 -6.15
C ASN A 93 -1.67 0.15 -7.01
N ILE A 94 -0.56 -0.38 -6.49
CA ILE A 94 0.68 -0.55 -7.28
C ILE A 94 0.47 -1.52 -8.44
N TYR A 95 -0.16 -2.67 -8.20
CA TYR A 95 -0.44 -3.63 -9.27
C TYR A 95 -1.40 -3.04 -10.33
N PHE A 96 -2.34 -2.17 -9.92
CA PHE A 96 -3.17 -1.43 -10.86
C PHE A 96 -2.34 -0.51 -11.76
N GLN A 97 -1.38 0.24 -11.19
CA GLN A 97 -0.44 1.07 -11.96
C GLN A 97 0.42 0.24 -12.92
N LYS A 98 0.78 -0.99 -12.53
CA LYS A 98 1.52 -1.95 -13.38
C LYS A 98 0.64 -2.66 -14.41
N ASN A 99 -0.68 -2.44 -14.39
CA ASN A 99 -1.69 -3.13 -15.23
C ASN A 99 -1.71 -4.67 -15.04
N GLU A 100 -1.34 -5.13 -13.85
CA GLU A 100 -1.36 -6.55 -13.45
C GLU A 100 -2.71 -6.88 -12.78
N LEU A 101 -3.79 -6.96 -13.59
CA LEU A 101 -5.17 -6.93 -13.10
C LEU A 101 -5.58 -8.14 -12.23
N ALA A 102 -4.92 -9.29 -12.39
CA ALA A 102 -5.16 -10.47 -11.53
C ALA A 102 -4.65 -10.23 -10.11
N GLU A 103 -3.49 -9.64 -9.97
CA GLU A 103 -2.88 -9.25 -8.70
C GLU A 103 -3.68 -8.14 -8.03
N VAL A 104 -4.20 -7.17 -8.81
CA VAL A 104 -5.10 -6.11 -8.30
C VAL A 104 -6.30 -6.73 -7.60
N GLU A 105 -7.01 -7.64 -8.27
CA GLU A 105 -8.19 -8.31 -7.72
C GLU A 105 -7.85 -9.10 -6.45
N TYR A 106 -6.76 -9.86 -6.48
CA TYR A 106 -6.29 -10.61 -5.33
C TYR A 106 -6.03 -9.70 -4.12
N TYR A 107 -5.30 -8.60 -4.31
CA TYR A 107 -4.93 -7.73 -3.20
C TYR A 107 -6.09 -6.89 -2.68
N TYR A 108 -7.01 -6.42 -3.53
CA TYR A 108 -8.21 -5.72 -3.05
C TYR A 108 -9.15 -6.67 -2.28
N LYS A 109 -9.38 -7.89 -2.78
CA LYS A 109 -10.13 -8.91 -2.03
C LYS A 109 -9.46 -9.24 -0.69
N LYS A 110 -8.14 -9.28 -0.66
CA LYS A 110 -7.39 -9.53 0.56
C LYS A 110 -7.49 -8.35 1.54
N ALA A 111 -7.45 -7.10 1.05
CA ALA A 111 -7.68 -5.90 1.85
C ALA A 111 -9.06 -5.94 2.51
N ILE A 112 -10.12 -6.22 1.74
CA ILE A 112 -11.50 -6.37 2.24
C ILE A 112 -11.59 -7.48 3.30
N LYS A 113 -10.99 -8.64 3.04
CA LYS A 113 -11.03 -9.77 3.98
C LYS A 113 -10.35 -9.45 5.32
N LYS A 114 -9.27 -8.67 5.29
CA LYS A 114 -8.45 -8.36 6.47
C LYS A 114 -8.86 -7.09 7.20
N ALA A 115 -9.52 -6.17 6.50
CA ALA A 115 -10.06 -4.91 7.02
C ALA A 115 -11.42 -4.65 6.36
N PRO A 116 -12.50 -5.34 6.80
CA PRO A 116 -13.82 -5.25 6.17
C PRO A 116 -14.49 -3.87 6.33
N GLU A 117 -13.94 -3.01 7.16
CA GLU A 117 -14.34 -1.61 7.30
C GLU A 117 -13.67 -0.65 6.29
N ASN A 118 -12.72 -1.14 5.49
CA ASN A 118 -11.96 -0.31 4.56
C ASN A 118 -12.77 0.00 3.30
N ALA A 119 -13.52 1.12 3.32
CA ALA A 119 -14.36 1.56 2.22
C ALA A 119 -13.60 1.75 0.89
N ASP A 120 -12.35 2.25 0.94
CA ASP A 120 -11.54 2.46 -0.25
C ASP A 120 -11.24 1.13 -0.98
N ALA A 121 -11.07 0.03 -0.23
CA ALA A 121 -10.82 -1.29 -0.83
C ALA A 121 -12.05 -1.80 -1.62
N TYR A 122 -13.25 -1.56 -1.11
CA TYR A 122 -14.49 -1.89 -1.82
C TYR A 122 -14.64 -1.04 -3.08
N ASN A 123 -14.46 0.27 -2.98
CA ASN A 123 -14.55 1.16 -4.15
C ASN A 123 -13.51 0.81 -5.22
N ASN A 124 -12.28 0.49 -4.82
CA ASN A 124 -11.22 0.17 -5.78
C ASN A 124 -11.46 -1.18 -6.47
N LEU A 125 -12.03 -2.17 -5.77
CA LEU A 125 -12.45 -3.42 -6.39
C LEU A 125 -13.63 -3.20 -7.35
N ALA A 126 -14.59 -2.35 -6.99
CA ALA A 126 -15.68 -1.96 -7.87
C ALA A 126 -15.17 -1.29 -9.16
N TRP A 127 -14.21 -0.37 -9.01
CA TRP A 127 -13.55 0.30 -10.12
C TRP A 127 -12.78 -0.67 -11.03
N LEU A 128 -12.10 -1.67 -10.45
CA LEU A 128 -11.45 -2.73 -11.22
C LEU A 128 -12.45 -3.48 -12.11
N TYR A 129 -13.58 -3.92 -11.55
CA TYR A 129 -14.59 -4.64 -12.30
C TYR A 129 -15.24 -3.78 -13.39
N TYR A 130 -15.48 -2.50 -13.10
CA TYR A 130 -15.89 -1.53 -14.11
C TYR A 130 -14.88 -1.43 -15.27
N THR A 131 -13.58 -1.31 -14.94
CA THR A 131 -12.51 -1.21 -15.94
C THR A 131 -12.40 -2.45 -16.81
N LYS A 132 -12.57 -3.64 -16.22
CA LYS A 132 -12.62 -4.93 -16.92
C LYS A 132 -13.93 -5.15 -17.69
N LYS A 133 -14.97 -4.38 -17.42
CA LYS A 133 -16.36 -4.56 -17.88
C LYS A 133 -16.93 -5.95 -17.50
N GLU A 134 -16.53 -6.46 -16.36
CA GLU A 134 -16.91 -7.77 -15.83
C GLU A 134 -17.56 -7.58 -14.46
N ASN A 135 -18.41 -8.55 -14.05
CA ASN A 135 -19.01 -8.60 -12.71
C ASN A 135 -19.69 -7.28 -12.29
N LEU A 136 -20.39 -6.61 -13.23
CA LEU A 136 -20.94 -5.26 -13.00
C LEU A 136 -21.96 -5.21 -11.88
N ASP A 137 -22.69 -6.29 -11.61
CA ASP A 137 -23.63 -6.38 -10.48
C ASP A 137 -22.88 -6.39 -9.14
N GLU A 138 -21.79 -7.16 -9.07
CA GLU A 138 -20.89 -7.17 -7.89
C GLU A 138 -20.22 -5.80 -7.72
N ALA A 139 -19.77 -5.18 -8.81
CA ALA A 139 -19.18 -3.84 -8.79
C ALA A 139 -20.13 -2.79 -8.19
N GLU A 140 -21.42 -2.82 -8.58
CA GLU A 140 -22.42 -1.92 -8.04
C GLU A 140 -22.62 -2.15 -6.53
N ALA A 141 -22.71 -3.40 -6.10
CA ALA A 141 -22.86 -3.75 -4.69
C ALA A 141 -21.66 -3.31 -3.86
N LEU A 142 -20.43 -3.45 -4.39
CA LEU A 142 -19.20 -3.02 -3.75
C LEU A 142 -19.12 -1.48 -3.61
N ALA A 143 -19.51 -0.73 -4.65
CA ALA A 143 -19.54 0.73 -4.60
C ALA A 143 -20.58 1.24 -3.57
N LEU A 144 -21.76 0.62 -3.51
CA LEU A 144 -22.76 0.91 -2.48
C LEU A 144 -22.23 0.63 -1.07
N LYS A 145 -21.51 -0.49 -0.89
CA LYS A 145 -20.87 -0.83 0.38
C LYS A 145 -19.82 0.17 0.80
N ALA A 146 -19.03 0.70 -0.13
CA ALA A 146 -18.06 1.75 0.15
C ALA A 146 -18.73 3.03 0.65
N ILE A 147 -19.86 3.44 0.06
CA ILE A 147 -20.67 4.60 0.50
C ILE A 147 -21.20 4.39 1.92
N GLU A 148 -21.72 3.19 2.20
CA GLU A 148 -22.21 2.83 3.53
C GLU A 148 -21.11 2.92 4.60
N LEU A 149 -19.94 2.36 4.31
CA LEU A 149 -18.83 2.30 5.25
C LEU A 149 -18.18 3.67 5.51
N ASN A 150 -18.14 4.55 4.53
CA ASN A 150 -17.57 5.89 4.70
C ASN A 150 -18.40 6.97 4.00
N PRO A 151 -19.49 7.44 4.63
CA PRO A 151 -20.34 8.49 4.07
C PRO A 151 -19.61 9.82 3.84
N ALA A 152 -18.49 10.08 4.53
CA ALA A 152 -17.71 11.29 4.35
C ALA A 152 -17.03 11.38 2.96
N LYS A 153 -16.80 10.22 2.32
CA LYS A 153 -16.28 10.13 0.95
C LYS A 153 -17.38 9.78 -0.08
N LYS A 154 -18.65 9.98 0.26
CA LYS A 154 -19.77 9.59 -0.59
C LYS A 154 -19.62 10.08 -2.03
N ASP A 155 -19.28 11.34 -2.23
CA ASP A 155 -19.21 11.92 -3.58
C ASP A 155 -18.20 11.20 -4.48
N LEU A 156 -17.06 10.79 -3.91
CA LEU A 156 -16.04 10.02 -4.62
C LEU A 156 -16.57 8.63 -5.04
N TYR A 157 -17.22 7.93 -4.12
CA TYR A 157 -17.72 6.58 -4.40
C TYR A 157 -18.98 6.60 -5.28
N GLN A 158 -19.74 7.69 -5.20
CA GLN A 158 -20.92 7.92 -6.06
C GLN A 158 -20.52 8.03 -7.54
N ASP A 159 -19.41 8.72 -7.86
CA ASP A 159 -18.88 8.79 -9.23
C ASP A 159 -18.57 7.39 -9.78
N THR A 160 -17.96 6.52 -8.97
CA THR A 160 -17.71 5.13 -9.35
C THR A 160 -19.05 4.38 -9.61
N LEU A 161 -20.00 4.52 -8.70
CA LEU A 161 -21.33 3.88 -8.80
C LEU A 161 -22.08 4.31 -10.07
N GLU A 162 -22.10 5.60 -10.38
CA GLU A 162 -22.77 6.15 -11.56
C GLU A 162 -22.16 5.61 -12.85
N LYS A 163 -20.84 5.57 -12.96
CA LYS A 163 -20.13 4.99 -14.13
C LYS A 163 -20.47 3.50 -14.33
N ILE A 164 -20.55 2.75 -13.24
CA ILE A 164 -20.93 1.32 -13.30
C ILE A 164 -22.37 1.19 -13.83
N ARG A 165 -23.32 1.98 -13.31
CA ARG A 165 -24.72 1.96 -13.74
C ARG A 165 -24.89 2.37 -15.19
N GLU A 166 -24.18 3.41 -15.62
CA GLU A 166 -24.17 3.82 -17.02
C GLU A 166 -23.66 2.71 -17.95
N LEU A 167 -22.62 2.00 -17.53
CA LEU A 167 -22.08 0.88 -18.30
C LEU A 167 -23.07 -0.28 -18.36
N LYS A 168 -23.71 -0.64 -17.24
CA LYS A 168 -24.75 -1.69 -17.17
C LYS A 168 -25.92 -1.39 -18.10
N ASN A 169 -26.31 -0.13 -18.24
CA ASN A 169 -27.42 0.26 -19.11
C ASN A 169 -27.06 0.24 -20.61
N LYS A 170 -25.78 0.12 -20.97
CA LYS A 170 -25.29 0.09 -22.36
C LYS A 170 -24.98 -1.32 -22.87
N VAL A 171 -24.95 -2.30 -21.97
CA VAL A 171 -24.64 -3.71 -22.27
C VAL A 171 -25.92 -4.54 -22.24
#